data_00a23df573d945c147c951fe466fd7b9
#
_entry.id   00a23df573d945c147c951fe466fd7b9
#
_cell.length_a   1.000
_cell.length_b   1.000
_cell.length_c   1.000
_cell.angle_alpha   90.00
_cell.angle_beta   90.00
_cell.angle_gamma   90.00
#
_symmetry.space_group_name_H-M   'P 1'
#
loop_
_entity.id
_entity.type
_entity.pdbx_description
1 polymer ?
#
loop_
_entity_poly.entity_id
_entity_poly.type
_entity_poly.pdbx_seq_one_letter_code
_entity_poly.pdbx_strand_id
1 'polypeptide(L)'
;MIKKRFEGKSVRCNIVRTFSCYAISKSIGSDDMKHILVVEDDSFLNKMVTYNLSADGYDVISASNVKTATQALNSREFDLVLLDINLSDGNGFELCKLIKPQHPDTIVIFLTANDQESDQIRGYEVGAVDYITKPFVIGALQRKIKAMFAMLEHHRPAKDIYDDGRLFLDFSEQAATLNGKALSLSP
;
A
#
# COMPACT_ATOMS: atom_id res chain seq x y z
N MET A 1 -15.76 -10.91 43.53
CA MET A 1 -17.16 -11.08 43.17
C MET A 1 -17.85 -9.72 43.25
N ILE A 2 -17.75 -8.88 42.21
CA ILE A 2 -18.54 -7.65 42.10
C ILE A 2 -18.92 -7.53 40.62
N LYS A 3 -20.17 -7.87 40.30
CA LYS A 3 -20.83 -7.56 39.04
C LYS A 3 -21.20 -6.08 39.04
N LYS A 4 -20.73 -5.27 38.09
CA LYS A 4 -21.38 -4.00 37.75
C LYS A 4 -22.07 -4.13 36.39
N ARG A 5 -23.38 -4.00 36.48
CA ARG A 5 -24.40 -3.88 35.47
C ARG A 5 -24.23 -2.53 34.78
N PHE A 6 -24.17 -2.49 33.46
CA PHE A 6 -24.38 -1.25 32.71
C PHE A 6 -25.71 -1.34 31.98
N GLU A 7 -26.64 -0.51 32.42
CA GLU A 7 -27.92 -0.29 31.79
C GLU A 7 -27.77 0.57 30.53
N GLY A 8 -28.60 0.25 29.53
CA GLY A 8 -28.56 0.83 28.21
C GLY A 8 -29.02 2.29 28.15
N LYS A 9 -28.41 3.02 27.23
CA LYS A 9 -29.03 4.14 26.52
C LYS A 9 -28.64 4.06 25.05
N SER A 10 -29.66 3.85 24.23
CA SER A 10 -29.64 4.00 22.78
C SER A 10 -29.27 5.45 22.43
N VAL A 11 -28.16 5.66 21.74
CA VAL A 11 -27.79 6.94 21.15
C VAL A 11 -27.76 6.77 19.65
N ARG A 12 -28.63 7.49 18.97
CA ARG A 12 -28.71 7.55 17.51
C ARG A 12 -27.37 8.02 16.94
N CYS A 13 -26.78 7.19 16.10
CA CYS A 13 -25.52 7.45 15.42
C CYS A 13 -25.77 8.41 14.24
N ASN A 14 -25.34 9.66 14.35
CA ASN A 14 -25.33 10.61 13.24
C ASN A 14 -24.12 10.40 12.35
N ILE A 15 -24.31 10.57 11.07
CA ILE A 15 -23.48 10.26 9.88
C ILE A 15 -22.02 10.78 9.89
N VAL A 16 -21.60 11.53 10.90
CA VAL A 16 -20.25 12.10 11.01
C VAL A 16 -19.20 11.11 11.59
N ARG A 17 -19.60 9.91 12.03
CA ARG A 17 -18.71 8.94 12.68
C ARG A 17 -18.02 7.94 11.76
N THR A 18 -18.34 7.92 10.47
CA THR A 18 -17.79 6.92 9.52
C THR A 18 -16.31 7.17 9.18
N PHE A 19 -15.85 8.41 9.21
CA PHE A 19 -14.42 8.72 8.96
C PHE A 19 -13.51 8.46 10.17
N SER A 20 -14.03 8.60 11.40
CA SER A 20 -13.23 8.42 12.62
C SER A 20 -12.98 6.93 12.96
N CYS A 21 -13.91 6.03 12.64
CA CYS A 21 -13.71 4.59 12.89
C CYS A 21 -12.69 3.95 11.93
N TYR A 22 -12.60 4.44 10.70
CA TYR A 22 -11.63 3.92 9.73
C TYR A 22 -10.19 4.32 10.09
N ALA A 23 -10.01 5.52 10.65
CA ALA A 23 -8.70 6.00 11.11
C ALA A 23 -8.25 5.33 12.43
N ILE A 24 -9.20 4.97 13.32
CA ILE A 24 -8.89 4.35 14.63
C ILE A 24 -8.59 2.85 14.48
N SER A 25 -9.21 2.14 13.53
CA SER A 25 -8.89 0.74 13.27
C SER A 25 -7.48 0.54 12.67
N LYS A 26 -6.91 1.61 12.08
CA LYS A 26 -5.56 1.60 11.51
C LYS A 26 -4.44 1.84 12.56
N SER A 27 -4.78 2.18 13.80
CA SER A 27 -3.80 2.52 14.86
C SER A 27 -3.66 1.48 15.99
N ILE A 28 -4.36 0.34 15.91
CA ILE A 28 -4.20 -0.76 16.86
C ILE A 28 -3.59 -1.93 16.09
N GLY A 29 -2.25 -2.04 16.13
CA GLY A 29 -1.43 -3.23 15.90
C GLY A 29 -2.04 -4.41 15.13
N SER A 30 -2.48 -4.24 13.90
CA SER A 30 -2.48 -5.29 12.92
C SER A 30 -1.17 -5.17 12.14
N ASP A 31 -0.40 -6.21 12.13
CA ASP A 31 0.70 -6.44 11.18
C ASP A 31 0.20 -5.98 9.80
N ASP A 32 0.73 -4.86 9.30
CA ASP A 32 0.13 -4.14 8.14
C ASP A 32 0.54 -4.93 6.89
N MET A 33 -0.21 -6.02 6.64
CA MET A 33 0.03 -6.98 5.56
C MET A 33 0.10 -6.22 4.23
N LYS A 34 1.27 -6.23 3.60
CA LYS A 34 1.50 -5.52 2.34
C LYS A 34 0.73 -6.17 1.19
N HIS A 35 0.04 -5.36 0.44
CA HIS A 35 -0.77 -5.77 -0.70
C HIS A 35 0.00 -5.58 -2.00
N ILE A 36 0.18 -6.66 -2.75
CA ILE A 36 0.92 -6.66 -4.01
C ILE A 36 0.00 -7.08 -5.16
N LEU A 37 0.02 -6.34 -6.25
CA LEU A 37 -0.60 -6.72 -7.51
C LEU A 37 0.49 -7.20 -8.47
N VAL A 38 0.33 -8.40 -9.00
CA VAL A 38 1.19 -8.95 -10.07
C VAL A 38 0.42 -8.92 -11.37
N VAL A 39 0.92 -8.17 -12.36
CA VAL A 39 0.33 -8.03 -13.70
C VAL A 39 1.29 -8.63 -14.72
N GLU A 40 0.98 -9.83 -15.18
CA GLU A 40 1.84 -10.64 -16.06
C GLU A 40 0.97 -11.59 -16.86
N ASP A 41 1.10 -11.61 -18.19
CA ASP A 41 0.28 -12.45 -19.07
C ASP A 41 0.86 -13.86 -19.25
N ASP A 42 2.17 -14.07 -19.05
CA ASP A 42 2.72 -15.41 -18.93
C ASP A 42 2.18 -16.09 -17.67
N SER A 43 1.31 -17.05 -17.85
CA SER A 43 0.60 -17.73 -16.74
C SER A 43 1.54 -18.51 -15.81
N PHE A 44 2.68 -19.00 -16.29
CA PHE A 44 3.66 -19.71 -15.47
C PHE A 44 4.43 -18.71 -14.59
N LEU A 45 4.95 -17.65 -15.19
CA LEU A 45 5.68 -16.60 -14.48
C LEU A 45 4.78 -15.91 -13.45
N ASN A 46 3.54 -15.57 -13.84
CA ASN A 46 2.54 -14.98 -12.95
C ASN A 46 2.30 -15.85 -11.70
N LYS A 47 2.01 -17.14 -11.89
CA LYS A 47 1.81 -18.09 -10.78
C LYS A 47 3.05 -18.25 -9.92
N MET A 48 4.24 -18.35 -10.53
CA MET A 48 5.49 -18.50 -9.82
C MET A 48 5.76 -17.29 -8.92
N VAL A 49 5.62 -16.07 -9.44
CA VAL A 49 5.82 -14.83 -8.68
C VAL A 49 4.80 -14.73 -7.55
N THR A 50 3.50 -14.90 -7.87
CA THR A 50 2.41 -14.84 -6.91
C THR A 50 2.61 -15.83 -5.76
N TYR A 51 2.92 -17.09 -6.08
CA TYR A 51 3.14 -18.13 -5.07
C TYR A 51 4.29 -17.76 -4.10
N ASN A 52 5.44 -17.33 -4.65
CA ASN A 52 6.60 -17.03 -3.82
C ASN A 52 6.40 -15.78 -2.95
N LEU A 53 5.75 -14.74 -3.46
CA LEU A 53 5.45 -13.54 -2.67
C LEU A 53 4.38 -13.82 -1.61
N SER A 54 3.38 -14.64 -1.90
CA SER A 54 2.41 -15.08 -0.89
C SER A 54 3.06 -15.92 0.21
N ALA A 55 4.05 -16.75 -0.13
CA ALA A 55 4.83 -17.52 0.84
C ALA A 55 5.70 -16.63 1.75
N ASP A 56 6.08 -15.44 1.30
CA ASP A 56 6.77 -14.43 2.11
C ASP A 56 5.82 -13.62 3.04
N GLY A 57 4.52 -13.91 3.01
CA GLY A 57 3.52 -13.28 3.88
C GLY A 57 2.85 -12.05 3.29
N TYR A 58 3.02 -11.76 1.99
CA TYR A 58 2.29 -10.67 1.30
C TYR A 58 0.90 -11.14 0.88
N ASP A 59 -0.06 -10.22 0.88
CA ASP A 59 -1.37 -10.45 0.25
C ASP A 59 -1.27 -10.11 -1.24
N VAL A 60 -1.25 -11.15 -2.07
CA VAL A 60 -0.95 -11.03 -3.51
C VAL A 60 -2.18 -11.31 -4.35
N ILE A 61 -2.54 -10.35 -5.19
CA ILE A 61 -3.51 -10.54 -6.26
C ILE A 61 -2.77 -10.63 -7.59
N SER A 62 -3.19 -11.54 -8.46
CA SER A 62 -2.67 -11.67 -9.82
C SER A 62 -3.67 -11.21 -10.86
N ALA A 63 -3.17 -10.52 -11.88
CA ALA A 63 -3.88 -10.15 -13.08
C ALA A 63 -3.09 -10.60 -14.30
N SER A 64 -3.79 -11.06 -15.33
CA SER A 64 -3.15 -11.57 -16.57
C SER A 64 -3.19 -10.57 -17.72
N ASN A 65 -3.77 -9.39 -17.52
CA ASN A 65 -3.95 -8.39 -18.56
C ASN A 65 -4.36 -7.03 -17.96
N VAL A 66 -4.36 -5.98 -18.77
CA VAL A 66 -4.72 -4.61 -18.36
C VAL A 66 -6.12 -4.55 -17.77
N LYS A 67 -7.09 -5.24 -18.39
CA LYS A 67 -8.48 -5.22 -17.95
C LYS A 67 -8.63 -5.76 -16.51
N THR A 68 -8.06 -6.92 -16.23
CA THR A 68 -8.14 -7.54 -14.89
C THR A 68 -7.33 -6.76 -13.88
N ALA A 69 -6.19 -6.17 -14.26
CA ALA A 69 -5.40 -5.28 -13.41
C ALA A 69 -6.19 -4.02 -13.02
N THR A 70 -6.86 -3.38 -13.98
CA THR A 70 -7.71 -2.21 -13.72
C THR A 70 -8.88 -2.55 -12.78
N GLN A 71 -9.48 -3.72 -12.93
CA GLN A 71 -10.54 -4.17 -12.02
C GLN A 71 -10.03 -4.36 -10.59
N ALA A 72 -8.84 -4.93 -10.44
CA ALA A 72 -8.20 -5.11 -9.13
C ALA A 72 -7.88 -3.74 -8.48
N LEU A 73 -7.29 -2.81 -9.22
CA LEU A 73 -6.97 -1.45 -8.77
C LEU A 73 -8.20 -0.65 -8.35
N ASN A 74 -9.33 -0.82 -9.04
CA ASN A 74 -10.59 -0.18 -8.66
C ASN A 74 -11.25 -0.80 -7.42
N SER A 75 -10.86 -2.02 -7.03
CA SER A 75 -11.47 -2.74 -5.91
C SER A 75 -10.77 -2.49 -4.57
N ARG A 76 -9.46 -2.20 -4.60
CA ARG A 76 -8.64 -1.98 -3.41
C ARG A 76 -7.33 -1.27 -3.73
N GLU A 77 -6.69 -0.74 -2.69
CA GLU A 77 -5.33 -0.17 -2.78
C GLU A 77 -4.27 -1.27 -2.72
N PHE A 78 -3.14 -1.00 -3.38
CA PHE A 78 -1.95 -1.85 -3.35
C PHE A 78 -0.73 -1.04 -2.93
N ASP A 79 0.13 -1.63 -2.10
CA ASP A 79 1.41 -1.03 -1.74
C ASP A 79 2.42 -1.12 -2.88
N LEU A 80 2.34 -2.21 -3.69
CA LEU A 80 3.25 -2.46 -4.80
C LEU A 80 2.54 -3.13 -5.97
N VAL A 81 2.91 -2.73 -7.18
CA VAL A 81 2.49 -3.36 -8.44
C VAL A 81 3.73 -3.84 -9.19
N LEU A 82 3.83 -5.15 -9.45
CA LEU A 82 4.75 -5.71 -10.42
C LEU A 82 4.03 -5.75 -11.77
N LEU A 83 4.58 -5.08 -12.75
CA LEU A 83 3.88 -4.80 -14.00
C LEU A 83 4.73 -5.18 -15.21
N ASP A 84 4.27 -6.16 -15.98
CA ASP A 84 4.87 -6.40 -17.30
C ASP A 84 4.59 -5.23 -18.25
N ILE A 85 5.61 -4.85 -19.01
CA ILE A 85 5.47 -3.82 -20.05
C ILE A 85 4.63 -4.33 -21.22
N ASN A 86 4.84 -5.60 -21.61
CA ASN A 86 4.20 -6.20 -22.78
C ASN A 86 3.06 -7.12 -22.36
N LEU A 87 1.86 -6.56 -22.28
CA LEU A 87 0.65 -7.32 -21.96
C LEU A 87 -0.14 -7.62 -23.24
N SER A 88 -0.82 -8.75 -23.27
CA SER A 88 -1.58 -9.24 -24.45
C SER A 88 -2.70 -8.29 -24.91
N ASP A 89 -3.24 -7.47 -24.01
CA ASP A 89 -4.34 -6.53 -24.28
C ASP A 89 -3.94 -5.05 -24.15
N GLY A 90 -2.63 -4.76 -23.96
CA GLY A 90 -2.18 -3.39 -23.81
C GLY A 90 -0.72 -3.24 -23.42
N ASN A 91 -0.36 -2.04 -22.96
CA ASN A 91 1.00 -1.69 -22.60
C ASN A 91 1.08 -1.26 -21.12
N GLY A 92 2.06 -1.84 -20.40
CA GLY A 92 2.26 -1.55 -18.97
C GLY A 92 2.59 -0.09 -18.67
N PHE A 93 3.27 0.64 -19.57
CA PHE A 93 3.52 2.06 -19.39
C PHE A 93 2.21 2.87 -19.33
N GLU A 94 1.26 2.55 -20.21
CA GLU A 94 -0.05 3.24 -20.21
C GLU A 94 -0.84 2.90 -18.92
N LEU A 95 -0.77 1.66 -18.46
CA LEU A 95 -1.38 1.29 -17.19
C LEU A 95 -0.72 2.02 -16.01
N CYS A 96 0.61 2.15 -15.97
CA CYS A 96 1.33 2.91 -14.96
C CYS A 96 0.89 4.38 -14.91
N LYS A 97 0.70 5.03 -16.05
CA LYS A 97 0.17 6.40 -16.16
C LYS A 97 -1.24 6.54 -15.57
N LEU A 98 -2.04 5.47 -15.58
CA LEU A 98 -3.37 5.47 -14.95
C LEU A 98 -3.29 5.23 -13.45
N ILE A 99 -2.32 4.41 -12.99
CA ILE A 99 -2.13 4.09 -11.58
C ILE A 99 -1.64 5.33 -10.80
N LYS A 100 -0.57 5.97 -11.25
CA LYS A 100 0.15 6.98 -10.46
C LYS A 100 -0.69 8.20 -10.05
N PRO A 101 -1.57 8.79 -10.88
CA PRO A 101 -2.43 9.90 -10.44
C PRO A 101 -3.49 9.49 -9.41
N GLN A 102 -3.96 8.24 -9.44
CA GLN A 102 -5.02 7.75 -8.55
C GLN A 102 -4.45 7.13 -7.27
N HIS A 103 -3.25 6.53 -7.38
CA HIS A 103 -2.56 5.82 -6.31
C HIS A 103 -1.09 6.29 -6.23
N PRO A 104 -0.82 7.54 -5.80
CA PRO A 104 0.51 8.14 -5.84
C PRO A 104 1.53 7.39 -4.98
N ASP A 105 1.09 6.79 -3.89
CA ASP A 105 1.94 6.06 -2.93
C ASP A 105 2.24 4.62 -3.36
N THR A 106 1.51 4.09 -4.35
CA THR A 106 1.75 2.74 -4.87
C THR A 106 3.10 2.67 -5.58
N ILE A 107 3.95 1.76 -5.15
CA ILE A 107 5.22 1.47 -5.83
C ILE A 107 4.91 0.70 -7.12
N VAL A 108 5.45 1.15 -8.25
CA VAL A 108 5.39 0.40 -9.50
C VAL A 108 6.78 -0.05 -9.89
N ILE A 109 6.94 -1.36 -10.13
CA ILE A 109 8.16 -1.99 -10.63
C ILE A 109 7.82 -2.66 -11.96
N PHE A 110 8.53 -2.31 -13.02
CA PHE A 110 8.35 -2.98 -14.29
C PHE A 110 9.09 -4.31 -14.37
N LEU A 111 8.43 -5.30 -14.94
CA LEU A 111 9.04 -6.53 -15.43
C LEU A 111 9.22 -6.38 -16.95
N THR A 112 10.43 -6.53 -17.47
CA THR A 112 10.69 -6.28 -18.88
C THR A 112 11.59 -7.35 -19.50
N ALA A 113 11.28 -7.77 -20.70
CA ALA A 113 12.17 -8.64 -21.50
C ALA A 113 13.30 -7.84 -22.16
N ASN A 114 13.26 -6.51 -22.10
CA ASN A 114 14.18 -5.63 -22.79
C ASN A 114 14.91 -4.73 -21.80
N ASP A 115 16.22 -4.68 -21.92
CA ASP A 115 17.12 -3.83 -21.13
C ASP A 115 17.47 -2.52 -21.84
N GLN A 116 16.74 -2.16 -22.90
CA GLN A 116 16.99 -0.92 -23.64
C GLN A 116 16.84 0.29 -22.73
N GLU A 117 17.84 1.14 -22.76
CA GLU A 117 17.91 2.38 -21.99
C GLU A 117 16.70 3.28 -22.22
N SER A 118 16.15 3.29 -23.45
CA SER A 118 14.94 4.04 -23.80
C SER A 118 13.71 3.62 -23.02
N ASP A 119 13.54 2.32 -22.74
CA ASP A 119 12.39 1.81 -22.00
C ASP A 119 12.53 2.13 -20.50
N GLN A 120 13.76 2.10 -19.97
CA GLN A 120 14.04 2.48 -18.59
C GLN A 120 13.75 3.97 -18.36
N ILE A 121 14.25 4.86 -19.26
CA ILE A 121 14.00 6.30 -19.17
C ILE A 121 12.49 6.58 -19.19
N ARG A 122 11.79 6.00 -20.17
CA ARG A 122 10.33 6.17 -20.32
C ARG A 122 9.56 5.76 -19.06
N GLY A 123 9.96 4.72 -18.41
CA GLY A 123 9.23 4.27 -17.25
C GLY A 123 9.49 5.09 -15.99
N TYR A 124 10.70 5.61 -15.79
CA TYR A 124 10.93 6.58 -14.72
C TYR A 124 10.09 7.86 -14.96
N GLU A 125 9.94 8.29 -16.21
CA GLU A 125 9.07 9.42 -16.57
C GLU A 125 7.60 9.19 -16.22
N VAL A 126 7.10 7.94 -16.28
CA VAL A 126 5.72 7.59 -15.92
C VAL A 126 5.55 7.28 -14.42
N GLY A 127 6.63 7.41 -13.63
CA GLY A 127 6.60 7.29 -12.18
C GLY A 127 6.86 5.90 -11.62
N ALA A 128 7.44 4.98 -12.40
CA ALA A 128 7.95 3.73 -11.85
C ALA A 128 9.16 3.98 -10.97
N VAL A 129 9.30 3.14 -9.94
CA VAL A 129 10.43 3.23 -8.98
C VAL A 129 11.61 2.41 -9.45
N ASP A 130 11.36 1.32 -10.20
CA ASP A 130 12.43 0.38 -10.58
C ASP A 130 12.03 -0.53 -11.74
N TYR A 131 13.03 -1.28 -12.24
CA TYR A 131 12.94 -2.26 -13.33
C TYR A 131 13.58 -3.58 -12.94
N ILE A 132 13.01 -4.67 -13.46
CA ILE A 132 13.56 -6.01 -13.34
C ILE A 132 13.52 -6.66 -14.72
N THR A 133 14.70 -6.94 -15.26
CA THR A 133 14.83 -7.62 -16.55
C THR A 133 14.55 -9.11 -16.44
N LYS A 134 13.79 -9.63 -17.38
CA LYS A 134 13.52 -11.07 -17.56
C LYS A 134 14.64 -11.68 -18.43
N PRO A 135 15.16 -12.87 -18.11
CA PRO A 135 14.81 -13.71 -16.96
C PRO A 135 15.46 -13.23 -15.65
N PHE A 136 14.75 -13.34 -14.52
CA PHE A 136 15.25 -12.97 -13.21
C PHE A 136 15.22 -14.15 -12.22
N VAL A 137 16.05 -14.05 -11.19
CA VAL A 137 16.06 -15.02 -10.09
C VAL A 137 15.00 -14.59 -9.07
N ILE A 138 14.04 -15.47 -8.75
CA ILE A 138 12.93 -15.17 -7.85
C ILE A 138 13.41 -14.67 -6.46
N GLY A 139 14.47 -15.28 -5.90
CA GLY A 139 15.02 -14.83 -4.63
C GLY A 139 15.66 -13.43 -4.68
N ALA A 140 16.07 -12.95 -5.86
CA ALA A 140 16.56 -11.57 -6.02
C ALA A 140 15.37 -10.60 -6.02
N LEU A 141 14.27 -10.94 -6.70
CA LEU A 141 13.00 -10.19 -6.68
C LEU A 141 12.46 -10.04 -5.25
N GLN A 142 12.36 -11.16 -4.50
CA GLN A 142 11.89 -11.17 -3.12
C GLN A 142 12.71 -10.22 -2.21
N ARG A 143 14.06 -10.31 -2.29
CA ARG A 143 14.94 -9.42 -1.51
C ARG A 143 14.80 -7.96 -1.88
N LYS A 144 14.62 -7.66 -3.16
CA LYS A 144 14.43 -6.30 -3.68
C LYS A 144 13.12 -5.69 -3.13
N ILE A 145 12.02 -6.43 -3.20
CA ILE A 145 10.71 -6.01 -2.66
C ILE A 145 10.81 -5.79 -1.15
N LYS A 146 11.40 -6.73 -0.42
CA LYS A 146 11.59 -6.60 1.02
C LYS A 146 12.42 -5.36 1.39
N ALA A 147 13.50 -5.09 0.68
CA ALA A 147 14.33 -3.91 0.90
C ALA A 147 13.58 -2.61 0.62
N MET A 148 12.75 -2.57 -0.44
CA MET A 148 11.92 -1.41 -0.75
C MET A 148 10.90 -1.10 0.34
N PHE A 149 10.19 -2.11 0.83
CA PHE A 149 9.25 -1.91 1.93
C PHE A 149 9.95 -1.45 3.22
N ALA A 150 11.11 -2.02 3.55
CA ALA A 150 11.89 -1.59 4.70
C ALA A 150 12.34 -0.11 4.59
N MET A 151 12.77 0.32 3.40
CA MET A 151 13.13 1.72 3.15
C MET A 151 11.96 2.68 3.37
N LEU A 152 10.76 2.30 2.91
CA LEU A 152 9.56 3.12 3.07
C LEU A 152 9.13 3.21 4.54
N GLU A 153 9.25 2.13 5.30
CA GLU A 153 8.94 2.13 6.73
C GLU A 153 9.87 3.06 7.51
N HIS A 154 11.15 3.10 7.13
CA HIS A 154 12.11 4.04 7.73
C HIS A 154 11.89 5.50 7.32
N HIS A 155 11.23 5.75 6.17
CA HIS A 155 10.93 7.11 5.67
C HIS A 155 9.50 7.56 5.99
N ARG A 156 8.64 6.70 6.51
CA ARG A 156 7.42 7.18 7.16
C ARG A 156 7.92 8.03 8.34
N PRO A 157 7.62 9.35 8.40
CA PRO A 157 7.89 10.10 9.61
C PRO A 157 7.24 9.26 10.72
N ALA A 158 8.03 8.92 11.73
CA ALA A 158 7.47 8.32 12.93
C ALA A 158 6.22 9.14 13.20
N LYS A 159 5.04 8.50 13.36
CA LYS A 159 3.88 9.25 13.80
C LYS A 159 4.35 9.90 15.07
N ASP A 160 4.65 11.21 15.01
CA ASP A 160 5.03 12.01 16.15
C ASP A 160 3.79 12.16 17.04
N ILE A 161 3.25 11.01 17.47
CA ILE A 161 2.11 10.90 18.36
C ILE A 161 2.63 10.39 19.70
N TYR A 162 2.49 11.22 20.70
CA TYR A 162 2.64 10.83 22.09
C TYR A 162 1.26 10.63 22.69
N ASP A 163 1.01 9.46 23.28
CA ASP A 163 -0.24 9.13 23.97
C ASP A 163 0.07 8.31 25.23
N ASP A 164 -0.17 8.90 26.41
CA ASP A 164 -0.03 8.24 27.73
C ASP A 164 -1.39 7.93 28.38
N GLY A 165 -2.49 8.05 27.60
CA GLY A 165 -3.86 7.90 28.07
C GLY A 165 -4.44 9.14 28.73
N ARG A 166 -3.64 10.19 28.97
CA ARG A 166 -4.06 11.50 29.49
C ARG A 166 -3.74 12.61 28.51
N LEU A 167 -2.50 12.63 28.04
CA LEU A 167 -1.98 13.60 27.08
C LEU A 167 -1.83 12.91 25.73
N PHE A 168 -2.51 13.45 24.73
CA PHE A 168 -2.32 13.08 23.33
C PHE A 168 -1.70 14.26 22.61
N LEU A 169 -0.58 14.04 21.93
CA LEU A 169 0.11 15.01 21.09
C LEU A 169 0.25 14.42 19.69
N ASP A 170 -0.20 15.16 18.71
CA ASP A 170 0.08 14.90 17.30
C ASP A 170 0.92 16.06 16.76
N PHE A 171 2.22 15.81 16.60
CA PHE A 171 3.17 16.84 16.15
C PHE A 171 3.02 17.13 14.65
N SER A 172 2.45 16.20 13.88
CA SER A 172 2.20 16.39 12.44
C SER A 172 1.00 17.32 12.20
N GLU A 173 -0.06 17.15 12.99
CA GLU A 173 -1.29 17.96 12.94
C GLU A 173 -1.21 19.18 13.88
N GLN A 174 -0.11 19.35 14.63
CA GLN A 174 0.04 20.37 15.68
C GLN A 174 -1.13 20.37 16.65
N ALA A 175 -1.66 19.19 16.95
CA ALA A 175 -2.82 18.99 17.79
C ALA A 175 -2.42 18.41 19.14
N ALA A 176 -3.03 18.92 20.21
CA ALA A 176 -2.86 18.39 21.55
C ALA A 176 -4.19 18.26 22.28
N THR A 177 -4.37 17.16 22.99
CA THR A 177 -5.53 17.00 23.89
C THR A 177 -5.09 16.51 25.27
N LEU A 178 -5.69 17.03 26.32
CA LEU A 178 -5.49 16.56 27.70
C LEU A 178 -6.82 16.04 28.24
N ASN A 179 -6.85 14.78 28.64
CA ASN A 179 -8.06 14.09 29.09
C ASN A 179 -9.23 14.24 28.08
N GLY A 180 -8.93 14.16 26.78
CA GLY A 180 -9.89 14.30 25.69
C GLY A 180 -10.35 15.73 25.38
N LYS A 181 -9.79 16.77 26.04
CA LYS A 181 -10.07 18.18 25.74
C LYS A 181 -8.93 18.77 24.93
N ALA A 182 -9.27 19.42 23.82
CA ALA A 182 -8.28 20.08 22.98
C ALA A 182 -7.55 21.19 23.75
N LEU A 183 -6.21 21.21 23.62
CA LEU A 183 -5.38 22.28 24.10
C LEU A 183 -5.09 23.26 22.96
N SER A 184 -5.25 24.55 23.24
CA SER A 184 -4.78 25.61 22.31
C SER A 184 -3.28 25.74 22.48
N LEU A 185 -2.54 25.33 21.46
CA LEU A 185 -1.10 25.60 21.37
C LEU A 185 -0.94 27.02 20.80
N SER A 186 -0.56 27.96 21.65
CA SER A 186 -0.14 29.29 21.19
C SER A 186 1.25 29.21 20.56
N PRO A 187 1.51 29.93 19.46
CA PRO A 187 2.84 30.04 18.89
C PRO A 187 3.81 30.75 19.83
#